data_e1c2fb1d1885c514a466eee3b28d202f
#
_entry.id   e1c2fb1d1885c514a466eee3b28d202f
#
_cell.length_a   1.000
_cell.length_b   1.000
_cell.length_c   1.000
_cell.angle_alpha   90.00
_cell.angle_beta   90.00
_cell.angle_gamma   90.00
#
_symmetry.space_group_name_H-M   'P 1'
#
loop_
_entity.id
_entity.type
_entity.pdbx_description
1 polymer ?
#
loop_
_entity_poly.entity_id
_entity_poly.type
_entity_poly.pdbx_seq_one_letter_code
_entity_poly.pdbx_strand_id
1 'polypeptide(L)'
;MDAAFEHDFEEELQALATTDMASDTIRNLLNSGREPLNWEIGEGIAECLLTDELGVVWPWNENRDQKTPGASLPGADLVGFLKSGDDVMFLFGEVKTSSDTSAPPNVLFGRSGLVHQIDTLANATRVHFSLLKWLRARCTGNEFEPLYQEAATRYIHSKGRDIALAGILLRDTGVNEDDLRSRGEALVGVTQGVMRVRLDAWYLPRSVEDWGAIIKSAAA
;
A
#
# COMPACT_ATOMS: atom_id res chain seq x y z
N MET A 1 -7.74 -34.02 -5.07
CA MET A 1 -6.28 -34.02 -4.94
C MET A 1 -5.99 -34.54 -3.54
N ASP A 2 -5.04 -35.47 -3.40
CA ASP A 2 -4.85 -36.21 -2.17
C ASP A 2 -4.03 -35.38 -1.17
N ALA A 3 -4.50 -35.19 0.05
CA ALA A 3 -3.84 -34.36 1.08
C ALA A 3 -2.40 -34.81 1.41
N ALA A 4 -2.10 -36.11 1.20
CA ALA A 4 -0.76 -36.65 1.33
C ALA A 4 0.17 -36.15 0.21
N PHE A 5 -0.31 -36.00 -1.00
CA PHE A 5 0.46 -35.50 -2.14
C PHE A 5 0.79 -34.02 -2.00
N GLU A 6 -0.12 -33.24 -1.43
CA GLU A 6 0.12 -31.81 -1.15
C GLU A 6 1.21 -31.64 -0.07
N HIS A 7 1.16 -32.44 0.98
CA HIS A 7 2.14 -32.38 2.07
C HIS A 7 3.56 -32.78 1.61
N ASP A 8 3.68 -33.85 0.84
CA ASP A 8 4.96 -34.29 0.27
C ASP A 8 5.55 -33.23 -0.67
N PHE A 9 4.70 -32.56 -1.47
CA PHE A 9 5.13 -31.49 -2.37
C PHE A 9 5.62 -30.23 -1.63
N GLU A 10 4.96 -29.88 -0.53
CA GLU A 10 5.39 -28.77 0.34
C GLU A 10 6.77 -29.03 0.96
N GLU A 11 7.01 -30.25 1.48
CA GLU A 11 8.28 -30.64 2.05
C GLU A 11 9.41 -30.64 1.00
N GLU A 12 9.15 -31.12 -0.22
CA GLU A 12 10.11 -31.08 -1.32
C GLU A 12 10.47 -29.65 -1.72
N LEU A 13 9.49 -28.74 -1.83
CA LEU A 13 9.74 -27.33 -2.13
C LEU A 13 10.55 -26.67 -1.02
N GLN A 14 10.24 -26.93 0.25
CA GLN A 14 10.98 -26.37 1.38
C GLN A 14 12.43 -26.87 1.43
N ALA A 15 12.66 -28.11 1.05
CA ALA A 15 14.02 -28.67 0.98
C ALA A 15 14.90 -28.00 -0.10
N LEU A 16 14.30 -27.43 -1.15
CA LEU A 16 15.00 -26.65 -2.18
C LEU A 16 15.41 -25.24 -1.72
N ALA A 17 14.82 -24.77 -0.63
CA ALA A 17 15.03 -23.42 -0.11
C ALA A 17 16.33 -23.31 0.67
N THR A 18 17.45 -23.17 -0.03
CA THR A 18 18.79 -23.05 0.58
C THR A 18 19.15 -21.61 0.97
N THR A 19 18.30 -20.62 0.67
CA THR A 19 18.45 -19.21 1.02
C THR A 19 17.17 -18.63 1.59
N ASP A 20 17.27 -17.58 2.39
CA ASP A 20 16.10 -16.87 2.94
C ASP A 20 15.15 -16.40 1.85
N MET A 21 15.67 -15.91 0.72
CA MET A 21 14.88 -15.49 -0.43
C MET A 21 14.13 -16.65 -1.09
N ALA A 22 14.77 -17.83 -1.21
CA ALA A 22 14.11 -19.02 -1.73
C ALA A 22 13.01 -19.50 -0.79
N SER A 23 13.27 -19.49 0.53
CA SER A 23 12.28 -19.82 1.55
C SER A 23 11.07 -18.90 1.51
N ASP A 24 11.28 -17.60 1.33
CA ASP A 24 10.20 -16.63 1.20
C ASP A 24 9.39 -16.82 -0.09
N THR A 25 10.07 -17.13 -1.21
CA THR A 25 9.41 -17.44 -2.48
C THR A 25 8.52 -18.68 -2.35
N ILE A 26 9.01 -19.75 -1.73
CA ILE A 26 8.25 -20.97 -1.52
C ILE A 26 7.07 -20.75 -0.58
N ARG A 27 7.27 -20.01 0.51
CA ARG A 27 6.16 -19.60 1.40
C ARG A 27 5.08 -18.82 0.66
N ASN A 28 5.44 -17.92 -0.22
CA ASN A 28 4.49 -17.16 -1.02
C ASN A 28 3.72 -18.08 -2.00
N LEU A 29 4.40 -19.04 -2.63
CA LEU A 29 3.76 -20.03 -3.48
C LEU A 29 2.77 -20.91 -2.70
N LEU A 30 3.15 -21.41 -1.53
CA LEU A 30 2.29 -22.22 -0.67
C LEU A 30 1.09 -21.44 -0.13
N ASN A 31 1.25 -20.16 0.12
CA ASN A 31 0.17 -19.27 0.57
C ASN A 31 -0.71 -18.73 -0.57
N SER A 32 -0.37 -18.99 -1.84
CA SER A 32 -1.14 -18.50 -3.00
C SER A 32 -2.60 -18.98 -3.04
N GLY A 33 -2.93 -20.03 -2.29
CA GLY A 33 -4.30 -20.55 -2.14
C GLY A 33 -5.04 -20.05 -0.89
N ARG A 34 -4.39 -19.23 -0.02
CA ARG A 34 -5.07 -18.70 1.17
C ARG A 34 -6.06 -17.58 0.80
N GLU A 35 -7.10 -17.47 1.60
CA GLU A 35 -8.02 -16.34 1.51
C GLU A 35 -7.29 -15.03 1.88
N PRO A 36 -7.36 -13.98 1.03
CA PRO A 36 -6.72 -12.72 1.32
C PRO A 36 -7.35 -12.06 2.55
N LEU A 37 -6.52 -11.42 3.36
CA LEU A 37 -6.98 -10.70 4.54
C LEU A 37 -7.65 -9.37 4.14
N ASN A 38 -8.59 -8.88 4.93
CA ASN A 38 -9.34 -7.67 4.63
C ASN A 38 -8.45 -6.44 4.40
N TRP A 39 -7.34 -6.33 5.12
CA TRP A 39 -6.39 -5.23 4.91
C TRP A 39 -5.64 -5.37 3.56
N GLU A 40 -5.28 -6.58 3.11
CA GLU A 40 -4.66 -6.80 1.79
C GLU A 40 -5.62 -6.42 0.66
N ILE A 41 -6.90 -6.79 0.83
CA ILE A 41 -7.95 -6.40 -0.11
C ILE A 41 -8.10 -4.88 -0.12
N GLY A 42 -8.13 -4.25 1.05
CA GLY A 42 -8.23 -2.80 1.20
C GLY A 42 -7.09 -2.07 0.49
N GLU A 43 -5.86 -2.53 0.65
CA GLU A 43 -4.70 -1.98 -0.05
C GLU A 43 -4.84 -2.15 -1.57
N GLY A 44 -5.27 -3.34 -2.06
CA GLY A 44 -5.52 -3.57 -3.49
C GLY A 44 -6.62 -2.66 -4.06
N ILE A 45 -7.72 -2.46 -3.33
CA ILE A 45 -8.78 -1.50 -3.73
C ILE A 45 -8.21 -0.09 -3.83
N ALA A 46 -7.42 0.34 -2.84
CA ALA A 46 -6.82 1.67 -2.84
C ALA A 46 -5.86 1.88 -4.01
N GLU A 47 -5.09 0.85 -4.39
CA GLU A 47 -4.24 0.89 -5.58
C GLU A 47 -5.04 1.06 -6.87
N CYS A 48 -6.13 0.29 -7.04
CA CYS A 48 -7.02 0.45 -8.19
C CYS A 48 -7.60 1.87 -8.26
N LEU A 49 -8.14 2.37 -7.15
CA LEU A 49 -8.72 3.72 -7.08
C LEU A 49 -7.70 4.81 -7.44
N LEU A 50 -6.49 4.73 -6.90
CA LEU A 50 -5.44 5.70 -7.19
C LEU A 50 -4.91 5.59 -8.63
N THR A 51 -4.91 4.39 -9.20
CA THR A 51 -4.58 4.19 -10.62
C THR A 51 -5.63 4.86 -11.51
N ASP A 52 -6.90 4.58 -11.27
CA ASP A 52 -8.01 5.05 -12.10
C ASP A 52 -8.20 6.56 -12.00
N GLU A 53 -8.06 7.13 -10.80
CA GLU A 53 -8.33 8.54 -10.58
C GLU A 53 -7.12 9.47 -10.80
N LEU A 54 -5.91 9.00 -10.52
CA LEU A 54 -4.72 9.82 -10.52
C LEU A 54 -3.63 9.34 -11.47
N GLY A 55 -3.81 8.18 -12.12
CA GLY A 55 -2.79 7.60 -12.99
C GLY A 55 -1.52 7.18 -12.22
N VAL A 56 -1.68 6.73 -10.98
CA VAL A 56 -0.56 6.20 -10.19
C VAL A 56 0.01 4.96 -10.86
N VAL A 57 1.33 4.87 -10.90
CA VAL A 57 2.07 3.73 -11.45
C VAL A 57 2.74 2.96 -10.33
N TRP A 58 2.49 1.66 -10.29
CA TRP A 58 3.04 0.74 -9.30
C TRP A 58 4.18 -0.07 -9.92
N PRO A 59 5.44 0.07 -9.49
CA PRO A 59 6.58 -0.65 -10.07
C PRO A 59 6.78 -2.04 -9.45
N TRP A 60 5.70 -2.76 -9.26
CA TRP A 60 5.68 -4.08 -8.66
C TRP A 60 4.50 -4.89 -9.19
N ASN A 61 4.69 -6.19 -9.23
CA ASN A 61 3.68 -7.11 -9.73
C ASN A 61 2.60 -7.38 -8.67
N GLU A 62 1.54 -8.06 -9.10
CA GLU A 62 0.39 -8.45 -8.27
C GLU A 62 0.77 -9.28 -7.04
N ASN A 63 1.91 -9.98 -7.08
CA ASN A 63 2.48 -10.70 -5.95
C ASN A 63 3.39 -9.76 -5.18
N ARG A 64 2.84 -9.07 -4.18
CA ARG A 64 3.59 -8.17 -3.30
C ARG A 64 4.83 -8.85 -2.75
N ASP A 65 5.99 -8.24 -3.00
CA ASP A 65 7.27 -8.63 -2.38
C ASP A 65 7.24 -8.32 -0.88
N GLN A 66 6.57 -9.15 -0.15
CA GLN A 66 6.50 -9.08 1.31
C GLN A 66 7.75 -9.73 1.89
N LYS A 67 8.35 -9.12 2.91
CA LYS A 67 9.47 -9.75 3.65
C LYS A 67 9.04 -11.01 4.38
N THR A 68 7.75 -11.09 4.72
CA THR A 68 7.07 -12.25 5.29
C THR A 68 5.65 -12.31 4.73
N PRO A 69 5.11 -13.50 4.44
CA PRO A 69 3.72 -13.65 4.04
C PRO A 69 2.78 -12.94 5.02
N GLY A 70 1.91 -12.07 4.51
CA GLY A 70 0.99 -11.32 5.35
C GLY A 70 1.56 -10.07 6.04
N ALA A 71 2.79 -9.64 5.71
CA ALA A 71 3.35 -8.39 6.22
C ALA A 71 3.15 -7.25 5.23
N SER A 72 2.74 -6.08 5.71
CA SER A 72 2.73 -4.85 4.91
C SER A 72 4.14 -4.39 4.58
N LEU A 73 4.29 -3.54 3.56
CA LEU A 73 5.58 -2.92 3.22
C LEU A 73 6.12 -2.13 4.42
N PRO A 74 7.45 -2.19 4.70
CA PRO A 74 8.01 -1.44 5.81
C PRO A 74 7.85 0.07 5.60
N GLY A 75 6.99 0.70 6.38
CA GLY A 75 6.89 2.14 6.47
C GLY A 75 5.80 2.81 5.62
N ALA A 76 5.13 2.11 4.70
CA ALA A 76 3.97 2.58 3.95
C ALA A 76 3.22 1.41 3.34
N ASP A 77 1.89 1.50 3.24
CA ASP A 77 1.05 0.49 2.57
C ASP A 77 1.09 0.70 1.04
N LEU A 78 1.15 1.94 0.60
CA LEU A 78 1.18 2.33 -0.81
C LEU A 78 2.52 2.96 -1.16
N VAL A 79 3.20 2.43 -2.19
CA VAL A 79 4.51 2.90 -2.64
C VAL A 79 4.59 2.84 -4.17
N GLY A 80 4.60 4.00 -4.83
CA GLY A 80 4.55 4.08 -6.29
C GLY A 80 5.00 5.42 -6.84
N PHE A 81 4.53 5.73 -8.06
CA PHE A 81 4.80 6.99 -8.74
C PHE A 81 3.49 7.69 -9.10
N LEU A 82 3.37 8.95 -8.72
CA LEU A 82 2.32 9.84 -9.22
C LEU A 82 2.83 10.59 -10.43
N LYS A 83 2.11 10.47 -11.56
CA LYS A 83 2.34 11.29 -12.76
C LYS A 83 1.41 12.50 -12.74
N SER A 84 1.95 13.67 -13.04
CA SER A 84 1.18 14.91 -13.12
C SER A 84 1.69 15.76 -14.27
N GLY A 85 1.06 15.65 -15.45
CA GLY A 85 1.60 16.16 -16.70
C GLY A 85 2.92 15.47 -17.03
N ASP A 86 3.97 16.25 -17.25
CA ASP A 86 5.33 15.74 -17.52
C ASP A 86 6.11 15.42 -16.24
N ASP A 87 5.57 15.74 -15.08
CA ASP A 87 6.23 15.55 -13.78
C ASP A 87 5.95 14.16 -13.20
N VAL A 88 6.99 13.52 -12.66
CA VAL A 88 6.90 12.28 -11.89
C VAL A 88 7.40 12.51 -10.47
N MET A 89 6.64 12.07 -9.47
CA MET A 89 7.04 12.15 -8.06
C MET A 89 6.79 10.81 -7.37
N PHE A 90 7.53 10.56 -6.30
CA PHE A 90 7.22 9.42 -5.43
C PHE A 90 5.86 9.61 -4.77
N LEU A 91 5.07 8.54 -4.72
CA LEU A 91 3.85 8.46 -3.94
C LEU A 91 4.06 7.47 -2.80
N PHE A 92 3.75 7.92 -1.59
CA PHE A 92 3.69 7.08 -0.39
C PHE A 92 2.31 7.21 0.23
N GLY A 93 1.79 6.14 0.82
CA GLY A 93 0.46 6.22 1.40
C GLY A 93 0.18 5.17 2.45
N GLU A 94 -0.94 5.35 3.10
CA GLU A 94 -1.48 4.50 4.14
C GLU A 94 -2.94 4.20 3.85
N VAL A 95 -3.36 2.95 4.07
CA VAL A 95 -4.74 2.49 3.88
C VAL A 95 -5.29 1.99 5.20
N LYS A 96 -6.52 2.38 5.52
CA LYS A 96 -7.27 1.83 6.65
C LYS A 96 -8.64 1.36 6.18
N THR A 97 -9.02 0.18 6.68
CA THR A 97 -10.37 -0.38 6.51
C THR A 97 -11.11 -0.35 7.84
N SER A 98 -12.39 -0.02 7.84
CA SER A 98 -13.15 0.09 9.08
C SER A 98 -14.65 -0.13 8.89
N SER A 99 -15.22 -1.02 9.70
CA SER A 99 -16.66 -1.19 9.94
C SER A 99 -17.14 -0.45 11.19
N ASP A 100 -16.27 0.34 11.85
CA ASP A 100 -16.59 1.12 13.03
C ASP A 100 -17.66 2.18 12.68
N THR A 101 -18.74 2.24 13.42
CA THR A 101 -19.83 3.22 13.20
C THR A 101 -19.52 4.62 13.73
N SER A 102 -18.41 4.79 14.48
CA SER A 102 -17.97 6.10 14.96
C SER A 102 -17.54 7.00 13.80
N ALA A 103 -17.72 8.29 13.93
CA ALA A 103 -17.25 9.31 13.01
C ALA A 103 -16.52 10.43 13.78
N PRO A 104 -15.20 10.53 13.63
CA PRO A 104 -14.26 9.70 12.86
C PRO A 104 -14.05 8.29 13.46
N PRO A 105 -13.74 7.27 12.65
CA PRO A 105 -13.51 5.92 13.14
C PRO A 105 -12.18 5.78 13.89
N ASN A 106 -12.11 4.80 14.81
CA ASN A 106 -10.94 4.60 15.68
C ASN A 106 -9.65 4.29 14.91
N VAL A 107 -9.72 3.71 13.72
CA VAL A 107 -8.56 3.40 12.86
C VAL A 107 -7.77 4.64 12.41
N LEU A 108 -8.30 5.84 12.60
CA LEU A 108 -7.60 7.09 12.31
C LEU A 108 -6.57 7.45 13.39
N PHE A 109 -6.72 6.94 14.61
CA PHE A 109 -6.00 7.40 15.78
C PHE A 109 -4.96 6.36 16.30
N GLY A 110 -4.08 6.83 17.19
CA GLY A 110 -3.01 6.01 17.75
C GLY A 110 -1.81 5.85 16.80
N ARG A 111 -0.82 5.05 17.21
CA ARG A 111 0.44 4.88 16.45
C ARG A 111 0.26 4.19 15.09
N SER A 112 -0.68 3.27 15.00
CA SER A 112 -1.05 2.57 13.77
C SER A 112 -2.17 3.27 13.01
N GLY A 113 -2.68 4.40 13.51
CA GLY A 113 -3.76 5.13 12.90
C GLY A 113 -3.30 5.93 11.68
N LEU A 114 -4.23 6.13 10.72
CA LEU A 114 -3.97 6.84 9.46
C LEU A 114 -3.29 8.20 9.68
N VAL A 115 -3.75 8.96 10.68
CA VAL A 115 -3.23 10.29 11.00
C VAL A 115 -1.74 10.24 11.31
N HIS A 116 -1.34 9.37 12.25
CA HIS A 116 0.05 9.25 12.67
C HIS A 116 0.95 8.71 11.56
N GLN A 117 0.46 7.76 10.76
CA GLN A 117 1.23 7.19 9.67
C GLN A 117 1.48 8.22 8.56
N ILE A 118 0.47 9.00 8.17
CA ILE A 118 0.65 10.09 7.19
C ILE A 118 1.60 11.17 7.72
N ASP A 119 1.53 11.53 9.01
CA ASP A 119 2.49 12.47 9.62
C ASP A 119 3.93 11.92 9.60
N THR A 120 4.07 10.61 9.83
CA THR A 120 5.36 9.93 9.74
C THR A 120 5.90 9.98 8.31
N LEU A 121 5.06 9.64 7.33
CA LEU A 121 5.41 9.73 5.91
C LEU A 121 5.74 11.17 5.46
N ALA A 122 5.10 12.19 6.03
CA ALA A 122 5.40 13.58 5.71
C ALA A 122 6.76 14.05 6.22
N ASN A 123 7.25 13.51 7.34
CA ASN A 123 8.37 14.08 8.09
C ASN A 123 9.58 13.16 8.28
N ALA A 124 9.42 11.84 8.15
CA ALA A 124 10.46 10.88 8.50
C ALA A 124 11.37 10.50 7.32
N THR A 125 12.42 11.27 7.08
CA THR A 125 13.41 11.02 6.00
C THR A 125 14.00 9.60 6.04
N ARG A 126 14.10 9.00 7.23
CA ARG A 126 14.58 7.61 7.36
C ARG A 126 13.62 6.61 6.74
N VAL A 127 12.33 6.84 6.87
CA VAL A 127 11.29 6.01 6.24
C VAL A 127 11.39 6.16 4.72
N HIS A 128 11.46 7.40 4.22
CA HIS A 128 11.66 7.66 2.79
C HIS A 128 12.88 6.91 2.25
N PHE A 129 14.02 6.98 2.94
CA PHE A 129 15.22 6.29 2.48
C PHE A 129 15.02 4.78 2.29
N SER A 130 14.29 4.14 3.19
CA SER A 130 13.95 2.72 3.07
C SER A 130 13.04 2.44 1.88
N LEU A 131 12.02 3.27 1.66
CA LEU A 131 11.07 3.17 0.56
C LEU A 131 11.75 3.43 -0.80
N LEU A 132 12.60 4.46 -0.88
CA LEU A 132 13.37 4.76 -2.09
C LEU A 132 14.32 3.61 -2.45
N LYS A 133 15.00 3.03 -1.47
CA LYS A 133 15.87 1.88 -1.68
C LYS A 133 15.08 0.67 -2.21
N TRP A 134 13.89 0.43 -1.64
CA TRP A 134 13.00 -0.63 -2.08
C TRP A 134 12.52 -0.40 -3.52
N LEU A 135 12.05 0.81 -3.87
CA LEU A 135 11.66 1.19 -5.23
C LEU A 135 12.82 1.05 -6.21
N ARG A 136 14.02 1.51 -5.82
CA ARG A 136 15.21 1.42 -6.69
C ARG A 136 15.48 0.00 -7.14
N ALA A 137 15.40 -0.96 -6.20
CA ALA A 137 15.64 -2.37 -6.52
C ALA A 137 14.64 -2.92 -7.54
N ARG A 138 13.40 -2.43 -7.53
CA ARG A 138 12.32 -2.87 -8.44
C ARG A 138 12.33 -2.19 -9.79
N CYS A 139 12.85 -0.98 -9.85
CA CYS A 139 12.89 -0.21 -11.09
C CYS A 139 14.17 -0.42 -11.89
N THR A 140 15.21 -0.99 -11.30
CA THR A 140 16.53 -1.14 -11.97
C THR A 140 16.43 -2.11 -13.13
N GLY A 141 16.81 -1.63 -14.33
CA GLY A 141 16.91 -2.45 -15.54
C GLY A 141 15.55 -2.79 -16.18
N ASN A 142 14.47 -2.10 -15.83
CA ASN A 142 13.16 -2.30 -16.43
C ASN A 142 12.51 -0.96 -16.85
N GLU A 143 11.27 -1.03 -17.33
CA GLU A 143 10.49 0.12 -17.83
C GLU A 143 10.22 1.23 -16.81
N PHE A 144 10.31 0.93 -15.51
CA PHE A 144 10.08 1.91 -14.44
C PHE A 144 11.36 2.69 -14.05
N GLU A 145 12.53 2.31 -14.53
CA GLU A 145 13.79 2.98 -14.18
C GLU A 145 13.79 4.47 -14.52
N PRO A 146 13.29 4.93 -15.68
CA PRO A 146 13.18 6.36 -15.99
C PRO A 146 12.29 7.12 -14.99
N LEU A 147 11.16 6.54 -14.57
CA LEU A 147 10.26 7.14 -13.58
C LEU A 147 10.96 7.31 -12.24
N TYR A 148 11.69 6.28 -11.81
CA TYR A 148 12.47 6.35 -10.58
C TYR A 148 13.53 7.45 -10.63
N GLN A 149 14.28 7.56 -11.72
CA GLN A 149 15.35 8.56 -11.87
C GLN A 149 14.80 9.98 -11.83
N GLU A 150 13.68 10.22 -12.50
CA GLU A 150 13.02 11.53 -12.48
C GLU A 150 12.51 11.88 -11.09
N ALA A 151 11.72 11.00 -10.46
CA ALA A 151 11.20 11.20 -9.12
C ALA A 151 12.33 11.39 -8.08
N ALA A 152 13.42 10.62 -8.18
CA ALA A 152 14.57 10.74 -7.30
C ALA A 152 15.30 12.09 -7.48
N THR A 153 15.43 12.56 -8.70
CA THR A 153 16.03 13.88 -8.99
C THR A 153 15.21 15.00 -8.33
N ARG A 154 13.91 14.99 -8.50
CA ARG A 154 12.99 15.96 -7.88
C ARG A 154 13.04 15.89 -6.36
N TYR A 155 12.99 14.68 -5.81
CA TYR A 155 13.09 14.45 -4.37
C TYR A 155 14.37 15.04 -3.76
N ILE A 156 15.53 14.82 -4.40
CA ILE A 156 16.82 15.36 -3.94
C ILE A 156 16.85 16.89 -4.04
N HIS A 157 16.44 17.45 -5.17
CA HIS A 157 16.45 18.91 -5.38
C HIS A 157 15.52 19.63 -4.42
N SER A 158 14.40 19.03 -4.05
CA SER A 158 13.45 19.57 -3.08
C SER A 158 13.85 19.33 -1.62
N LYS A 159 14.97 18.67 -1.37
CA LYS A 159 15.40 18.23 -0.03
C LYS A 159 14.38 17.29 0.63
N GLY A 160 13.83 16.37 -0.16
CA GLY A 160 12.90 15.36 0.29
C GLY A 160 11.44 15.81 0.43
N ARG A 161 11.07 16.97 -0.17
CA ARG A 161 9.72 17.53 -0.04
C ARG A 161 8.82 17.30 -1.24
N ASP A 162 9.38 17.06 -2.42
CA ASP A 162 8.59 16.80 -3.64
C ASP A 162 8.16 15.35 -3.68
N ILE A 163 7.12 15.06 -2.93
CA ILE A 163 6.47 13.74 -2.79
C ILE A 163 4.94 13.93 -2.80
N ALA A 164 4.25 12.88 -3.18
CA ALA A 164 2.82 12.75 -3.00
C ALA A 164 2.52 11.82 -1.81
N LEU A 165 1.57 12.21 -0.98
CA LEU A 165 1.05 11.41 0.12
C LEU A 165 -0.41 11.09 -0.12
N ALA A 166 -0.80 9.82 0.07
CA ALA A 166 -2.17 9.35 -0.02
C ALA A 166 -2.61 8.70 1.29
N GLY A 167 -3.67 9.19 1.89
CA GLY A 167 -4.33 8.54 3.02
C GLY A 167 -5.71 8.06 2.60
N ILE A 168 -5.92 6.75 2.58
CA ILE A 168 -7.15 6.12 2.10
C ILE A 168 -7.88 5.46 3.27
N LEU A 169 -9.13 5.85 3.46
CA LEU A 169 -10.05 5.24 4.41
C LEU A 169 -11.16 4.51 3.66
N LEU A 170 -11.23 3.19 3.80
CA LEU A 170 -12.28 2.37 3.22
C LEU A 170 -13.28 1.96 4.30
N ARG A 171 -14.57 2.20 4.07
CA ARG A 171 -15.65 1.93 5.02
C ARG A 171 -16.82 1.19 4.37
N ASP A 172 -17.49 0.38 5.16
CA ASP A 172 -18.75 -0.29 4.82
C ASP A 172 -19.97 0.31 5.56
N THR A 173 -19.82 1.54 6.04
CA THR A 173 -20.84 2.31 6.75
C THR A 173 -21.46 3.39 5.86
N GLY A 174 -22.43 4.11 6.37
CA GLY A 174 -22.97 5.29 5.66
C GLY A 174 -21.92 6.40 5.50
N VAL A 175 -22.04 7.17 4.43
CA VAL A 175 -21.14 8.32 4.14
C VAL A 175 -21.21 9.33 5.29
N ASN A 176 -20.03 9.77 5.76
CA ASN A 176 -19.91 10.78 6.78
C ASN A 176 -18.75 11.74 6.48
N GLU A 177 -19.07 13.00 6.26
CA GLU A 177 -18.07 14.03 5.93
C GLU A 177 -17.09 14.31 7.08
N ASP A 178 -17.47 14.01 8.32
CA ASP A 178 -16.61 14.24 9.48
C ASP A 178 -15.47 13.24 9.62
N ASP A 179 -15.51 12.13 8.88
CA ASP A 179 -14.50 11.09 8.96
C ASP A 179 -13.07 11.61 8.71
N LEU A 180 -12.88 12.46 7.72
CA LEU A 180 -11.55 13.01 7.37
C LEU A 180 -11.46 14.55 7.46
N ARG A 181 -12.56 15.27 7.75
CA ARG A 181 -12.61 16.74 7.71
C ARG A 181 -11.54 17.38 8.59
N SER A 182 -11.54 17.09 9.87
CA SER A 182 -10.60 17.69 10.82
C SER A 182 -9.15 17.39 10.49
N ARG A 183 -8.89 16.19 9.92
CA ARG A 183 -7.55 15.83 9.49
C ARG A 183 -7.14 16.56 8.21
N GLY A 184 -8.03 16.68 7.25
CA GLY A 184 -7.81 17.47 6.03
C GLY A 184 -7.46 18.92 6.36
N GLU A 185 -8.22 19.56 7.24
CA GLU A 185 -7.96 20.91 7.72
C GLU A 185 -6.59 21.05 8.40
N ALA A 186 -6.21 20.09 9.24
CA ALA A 186 -4.92 20.08 9.91
C ALA A 186 -3.74 19.94 8.92
N LEU A 187 -3.88 19.11 7.88
CA LEU A 187 -2.84 18.91 6.88
C LEU A 187 -2.62 20.13 5.99
N VAL A 188 -3.63 20.91 5.69
CA VAL A 188 -3.49 22.18 4.95
C VAL A 188 -2.45 23.11 5.60
N GLY A 189 -2.37 23.11 6.94
CA GLY A 189 -1.40 23.91 7.68
C GLY A 189 0.03 23.32 7.70
N VAL A 190 0.18 22.03 7.43
CA VAL A 190 1.46 21.31 7.53
C VAL A 190 2.12 21.10 6.16
N THR A 191 1.33 21.00 5.10
CA THR A 191 1.84 20.83 3.73
C THR A 191 2.40 22.13 3.19
N GLN A 192 3.72 22.30 3.33
CA GLN A 192 4.43 23.46 2.81
C GLN A 192 5.07 23.18 1.46
N GLY A 193 4.71 23.95 0.45
CA GLY A 193 5.41 23.98 -0.83
C GLY A 193 4.97 22.90 -1.82
N VAL A 194 5.92 22.05 -2.25
CA VAL A 194 5.72 21.10 -3.37
C VAL A 194 5.12 19.75 -2.97
N MET A 195 4.99 19.47 -1.67
CA MET A 195 4.35 18.24 -1.20
C MET A 195 2.87 18.24 -1.56
N ARG A 196 2.39 17.16 -2.15
CA ARG A 196 0.97 16.96 -2.44
C ARG A 196 0.39 15.96 -1.45
N VAL A 197 -0.77 16.28 -0.89
CA VAL A 197 -1.47 15.38 0.04
C VAL A 197 -2.90 15.19 -0.43
N ARG A 198 -3.34 13.95 -0.50
CA ARG A 198 -4.71 13.55 -0.74
C ARG A 198 -5.20 12.65 0.39
N LEU A 199 -6.39 12.93 0.88
CA LEU A 199 -7.11 12.10 1.84
C LEU A 199 -8.47 11.78 1.25
N ASP A 200 -8.76 10.50 1.06
CA ASP A 200 -10.04 10.03 0.53
C ASP A 200 -10.70 9.06 1.49
N ALA A 201 -12.01 9.21 1.70
CA ALA A 201 -12.85 8.21 2.34
C ALA A 201 -13.78 7.60 1.29
N TRP A 202 -13.70 6.29 1.12
CA TRP A 202 -14.55 5.52 0.20
C TRP A 202 -15.50 4.63 0.98
N TYR A 203 -16.77 4.70 0.62
CA TYR A 203 -17.84 3.97 1.28
C TYR A 203 -18.34 2.87 0.38
N LEU A 204 -18.07 1.63 0.75
CA LEU A 204 -18.30 0.46 -0.06
C LEU A 204 -19.62 -0.23 0.34
N PRO A 205 -20.38 -0.76 -0.62
CA PRO A 205 -21.72 -1.29 -0.36
C PRO A 205 -21.72 -2.70 0.26
N ARG A 206 -20.54 -3.30 0.43
CA ARG A 206 -20.38 -4.65 0.98
C ARG A 206 -19.61 -4.59 2.28
N SER A 207 -20.03 -5.42 3.24
CA SER A 207 -19.30 -5.54 4.51
C SER A 207 -17.85 -5.91 4.29
N VAL A 208 -16.95 -5.29 5.04
CA VAL A 208 -15.51 -5.61 5.06
C VAL A 208 -15.30 -7.10 5.37
N GLU A 209 -16.13 -7.69 6.22
CA GLU A 209 -16.05 -9.10 6.60
C GLU A 209 -16.32 -10.05 5.42
N ASP A 210 -17.10 -9.63 4.43
CA ASP A 210 -17.47 -10.43 3.27
C ASP A 210 -16.46 -10.36 2.12
N TRP A 211 -15.50 -9.44 2.14
CA TRP A 211 -14.63 -9.17 0.98
C TRP A 211 -13.83 -10.39 0.56
N GLY A 212 -13.25 -11.14 1.50
CA GLY A 212 -12.48 -12.34 1.20
C GLY A 212 -13.31 -13.39 0.45
N ALA A 213 -14.54 -13.64 0.94
CA ALA A 213 -15.46 -14.59 0.32
C ALA A 213 -15.91 -14.13 -1.09
N ILE A 214 -16.17 -12.83 -1.27
CA ILE A 214 -16.56 -12.24 -2.56
C ILE A 214 -15.45 -12.43 -3.59
N ILE A 215 -14.21 -12.11 -3.25
CA ILE A 215 -13.05 -12.24 -4.15
C ILE A 215 -12.84 -13.71 -4.52
N LYS A 216 -12.87 -14.60 -3.56
CA LYS A 216 -12.73 -16.04 -3.80
C LYS A 216 -13.81 -16.56 -4.76
N SER A 217 -15.05 -16.11 -4.60
CA SER A 217 -16.15 -16.52 -5.50
C SER A 217 -16.02 -15.94 -6.91
N ALA A 218 -15.38 -14.78 -7.07
CA ALA A 218 -15.16 -14.15 -8.37
C ALA A 218 -13.95 -14.75 -9.12
N ALA A 219 -13.02 -15.39 -8.41
CA ALA A 219 -11.82 -16.01 -8.97
C ALA A 219 -12.03 -17.51 -9.34
N ALA A 220 -13.16 -18.11 -8.93
CA ALA A 220 -13.53 -19.51 -9.21
C ALA A 220 -14.28 -19.66 -10.53
#